data_feeca5fb0dbe4583c149d4ec9cf257fa
#
_entry.id   feeca5fb0dbe4583c149d4ec9cf257fa
#
_cell.length_a   1.000
_cell.length_b   1.000
_cell.length_c   1.000
_cell.angle_alpha   90.00
_cell.angle_beta   90.00
_cell.angle_gamma   90.00
#
_symmetry.space_group_name_H-M   'P 1'
#
loop_
_entity.id
_entity.type
_entity.pdbx_description
1 polymer ?
#
loop_
_entity_poly.entity_id
_entity_poly.type
_entity_poly.pdbx_seq_one_letter_code
_entity_poly.pdbx_strand_id
1 'polypeptide(L)'
;MQLKNTILFVIALLLISSQSMAQNMTSSPFSRYAYGDLNDNVPTAYRAMGGVGIGMRNNRVICSAQPASYTSCDSLTFMMDVAASASWSRYSDARGMRNKANGNLEYLTFQIPLWKKWVAMSLGVQPYSSVGYDISMNDSVGGYHYTTTYSGDGNISEVYGGLSINICNWFAIGANVYYMWGNLSRMRALSFEEAGMNPTIQDEILNVSNVRLRYGAQLFHTWADHSVTLGAIFENKMKLNSTHVVLETQTEDTIPIQKEGWELPMVYGVGASYSWANRLTIGFDYEHQAMASALYNGQIGSLNGLQNHNRFAAGVEYRHNANGRKYVERMLWRVGVNVQDEYLASIGAKRVSASVGIGFPLHTIGTIINTTIEYTHRGNRAGLEDNSLR
;
A
#
# COMPACT_ATOMS: atom_id res chain seq x y z
N MET A 1 18.06 -18.63 28.60
CA MET A 1 19.07 -18.16 27.64
C MET A 1 18.47 -17.82 26.27
N GLN A 2 17.55 -18.61 25.74
CA GLN A 2 16.89 -18.35 24.44
C GLN A 2 16.09 -17.03 24.38
N LEU A 3 15.30 -16.71 25.42
CA LEU A 3 14.46 -15.48 25.45
C LEU A 3 15.31 -14.19 25.36
N LYS A 4 16.46 -14.17 26.03
CA LYS A 4 17.39 -13.03 26.03
C LYS A 4 18.00 -12.81 24.64
N ASN A 5 18.34 -13.88 23.94
CA ASN A 5 18.88 -13.82 22.58
C ASN A 5 17.82 -13.42 21.57
N THR A 6 16.56 -13.84 21.75
CA THR A 6 15.43 -13.43 20.91
C THR A 6 15.13 -11.94 21.07
N ILE A 7 15.12 -11.44 22.31
CA ILE A 7 14.92 -10.01 22.61
C ILE A 7 16.08 -9.19 22.02
N LEU A 8 17.34 -9.65 22.14
CA LEU A 8 18.50 -8.97 21.59
C LEU A 8 18.44 -8.93 20.05
N PHE A 9 17.98 -10.01 19.42
CA PHE A 9 17.80 -10.10 17.96
C PHE A 9 16.68 -9.15 17.48
N VAL A 10 15.58 -9.06 18.18
CA VAL A 10 14.48 -8.10 17.88
C VAL A 10 14.95 -6.65 18.06
N ILE A 11 15.71 -6.34 19.13
CA ILE A 11 16.29 -5.01 19.33
C ILE A 11 17.32 -4.68 18.23
N ALA A 12 18.16 -5.64 17.83
CA ALA A 12 19.09 -5.44 16.72
C ALA A 12 18.38 -5.22 15.39
N LEU A 13 17.27 -5.91 15.12
CA LEU A 13 16.43 -5.70 13.94
C LEU A 13 15.79 -4.29 13.94
N LEU A 14 15.31 -3.82 15.10
CA LEU A 14 14.77 -2.48 15.28
C LEU A 14 15.83 -1.37 15.12
N LEU A 15 17.08 -1.63 15.53
CA LEU A 15 18.18 -0.67 15.36
C LEU A 15 18.67 -0.60 13.90
N ILE A 16 18.62 -1.70 13.16
CA ILE A 16 18.94 -1.71 11.72
C ILE A 16 17.87 -0.96 10.92
N SER A 17 16.61 -1.04 11.32
CA SER A 17 15.50 -0.35 10.65
C SER A 17 15.57 1.17 10.80
N SER A 18 16.20 1.70 11.85
CA SER A 18 16.33 3.16 12.07
C SER A 18 17.27 3.85 11.08
N GLN A 19 18.22 3.13 10.48
CA GLN A 19 19.11 3.69 9.46
C GLN A 19 18.47 3.73 8.06
N SER A 20 17.41 2.96 7.83
CA SER A 20 16.73 2.85 6.52
C SER A 20 15.70 3.96 6.26
N MET A 21 15.41 4.81 7.25
CA MET A 21 14.42 5.89 7.14
C MET A 21 14.86 7.04 6.22
N ALA A 22 16.11 7.04 5.74
CA ALA A 22 16.66 8.07 4.86
C ALA A 22 16.62 7.67 3.36
N GLN A 23 16.12 6.50 3.01
CA GLN A 23 16.00 6.07 1.61
C GLN A 23 14.57 6.29 1.12
N ASN A 24 14.45 6.90 -0.06
CA ASN A 24 13.16 7.06 -0.72
C ASN A 24 12.51 5.70 -0.95
N MET A 25 11.28 5.51 -0.47
CA MET A 25 10.53 4.26 -0.60
C MET A 25 10.11 3.97 -2.04
N THR A 26 10.11 4.98 -2.91
CA THR A 26 9.82 4.86 -4.35
C THR A 26 10.78 5.73 -5.15
N SER A 27 10.95 5.42 -6.43
CA SER A 27 11.68 6.25 -7.41
C SER A 27 10.82 6.46 -8.66
N SER A 28 9.51 6.53 -8.47
CA SER A 28 8.52 6.58 -9.54
C SER A 28 8.22 8.02 -9.99
N PRO A 29 8.37 8.36 -11.29
CA PRO A 29 7.93 9.64 -11.82
C PRO A 29 6.44 9.92 -11.64
N PHE A 30 5.64 8.87 -11.50
CA PHE A 30 4.20 8.96 -11.25
C PHE A 30 3.87 9.46 -9.85
N SER A 31 4.79 9.31 -8.88
CA SER A 31 4.62 9.80 -7.50
C SER A 31 4.71 11.32 -7.35
N ARG A 32 4.99 12.05 -8.45
CA ARG A 32 5.11 13.52 -8.47
C ARG A 32 3.83 14.24 -8.05
N TYR A 33 2.67 13.63 -8.24
CA TYR A 33 1.38 14.30 -8.10
C TYR A 33 0.61 13.85 -6.85
N ALA A 34 -0.22 14.75 -6.35
CA ALA A 34 -1.21 14.52 -5.28
C ALA A 34 -0.61 13.80 -4.04
N TYR A 35 -1.10 12.62 -3.70
CA TYR A 35 -0.66 11.87 -2.52
C TYR A 35 0.57 10.98 -2.80
N GLY A 36 1.15 11.02 -4.00
CA GLY A 36 2.23 10.11 -4.40
C GLY A 36 1.71 8.73 -4.83
N ASP A 37 2.59 7.74 -4.79
CA ASP A 37 2.21 6.34 -5.04
C ASP A 37 1.53 5.75 -3.80
N LEU A 38 0.26 5.35 -3.95
CA LEU A 38 -0.51 4.71 -2.89
C LEU A 38 -0.08 3.25 -2.71
N ASN A 39 0.02 2.80 -1.46
CA ASN A 39 0.34 1.42 -1.13
C ASN A 39 -0.92 0.58 -0.92
N ASP A 40 -0.92 -0.60 -1.54
CA ASP A 40 -2.02 -1.58 -1.44
C ASP A 40 -1.99 -2.38 -0.15
N ASN A 41 -1.80 -1.91 0.97
CA ASN A 41 -1.68 -2.50 2.32
C ASN A 41 -2.26 -3.93 2.49
N VAL A 42 -1.82 -4.86 1.66
CA VAL A 42 -2.22 -6.28 1.64
C VAL A 42 -1.06 -7.16 2.09
N PRO A 43 -1.29 -8.19 2.90
CA PRO A 43 -0.24 -9.10 3.34
C PRO A 43 0.38 -9.85 2.16
N THR A 44 1.68 -10.22 2.27
CA THR A 44 2.45 -10.88 1.21
C THR A 44 1.77 -12.11 0.64
N ALA A 45 1.12 -12.91 1.50
CA ALA A 45 0.36 -14.08 1.08
C ALA A 45 -0.78 -13.73 0.10
N TYR A 46 -1.48 -12.63 0.33
CA TYR A 46 -2.59 -12.20 -0.51
C TYR A 46 -2.10 -11.36 -1.71
N ARG A 47 -0.95 -10.68 -1.59
CA ARG A 47 -0.28 -10.05 -2.73
C ARG A 47 0.05 -11.09 -3.81
N ALA A 48 0.51 -12.28 -3.41
CA ALA A 48 0.72 -13.43 -4.31
C ALA A 48 -0.56 -13.90 -5.03
N MET A 49 -1.73 -13.50 -4.54
CA MET A 49 -3.04 -13.77 -5.12
C MET A 49 -3.65 -12.51 -5.79
N GLY A 50 -2.81 -11.61 -6.33
CA GLY A 50 -3.27 -10.37 -6.95
C GLY A 50 -3.73 -9.31 -5.95
N GLY A 51 -3.49 -9.49 -4.66
CA GLY A 51 -3.88 -8.54 -3.63
C GLY A 51 -5.33 -8.69 -3.14
N VAL A 52 -5.98 -9.84 -3.34
CA VAL A 52 -7.28 -10.13 -2.71
C VAL A 52 -7.14 -10.12 -1.18
N GLY A 53 -8.11 -9.58 -0.47
CA GLY A 53 -8.09 -9.47 0.99
C GLY A 53 -9.47 -9.28 1.61
N ILE A 54 -10.38 -8.58 0.90
CA ILE A 54 -11.70 -8.19 1.43
C ILE A 54 -12.59 -9.43 1.66
N GLY A 55 -12.60 -10.35 0.68
CA GLY A 55 -13.33 -11.61 0.77
C GLY A 55 -12.58 -12.72 1.49
N MET A 56 -11.33 -12.50 1.89
CA MET A 56 -10.50 -13.57 2.45
C MET A 56 -10.67 -13.70 3.97
N ARG A 57 -10.72 -14.96 4.44
CA ARG A 57 -10.77 -15.30 5.86
C ARG A 57 -9.88 -16.50 6.12
N ASN A 58 -8.71 -16.27 6.73
CA ASN A 58 -7.70 -17.30 6.97
C ASN A 58 -7.13 -17.16 8.38
N ASN A 59 -6.92 -18.30 9.07
CA ASN A 59 -6.41 -18.32 10.44
C ASN A 59 -4.88 -18.14 10.56
N ARG A 60 -4.18 -17.89 9.44
CA ARG A 60 -2.71 -17.79 9.39
C ARG A 60 -2.22 -16.51 8.69
N VAL A 61 -3.13 -15.62 8.32
CA VAL A 61 -2.80 -14.37 7.62
C VAL A 61 -3.49 -13.21 8.32
N ILE A 62 -2.74 -12.19 8.68
CA ILE A 62 -3.26 -10.94 9.25
C ILE A 62 -3.55 -9.99 8.09
N CYS A 63 -4.81 -9.58 7.92
CA CYS A 63 -5.22 -8.69 6.84
C CYS A 63 -5.79 -7.38 7.39
N SER A 64 -4.98 -6.31 7.42
CA SER A 64 -5.41 -4.98 7.85
C SER A 64 -6.47 -4.36 6.93
N ALA A 65 -6.52 -4.79 5.66
CA ALA A 65 -7.51 -4.33 4.70
C ALA A 65 -8.95 -4.74 5.07
N GLN A 66 -9.13 -5.86 5.81
CA GLN A 66 -10.44 -6.37 6.23
C GLN A 66 -10.47 -6.63 7.73
N PRO A 67 -10.90 -5.65 8.55
CA PRO A 67 -10.87 -5.80 10.01
C PRO A 67 -11.76 -6.93 10.53
N ALA A 68 -12.87 -7.28 9.88
CA ALA A 68 -13.73 -8.39 10.30
C ALA A 68 -13.03 -9.77 10.22
N SER A 69 -11.91 -9.88 9.49
CA SER A 69 -11.18 -11.14 9.33
C SER A 69 -10.37 -11.55 10.58
N TYR A 70 -10.13 -10.66 11.54
CA TYR A 70 -9.27 -10.97 12.69
C TYR A 70 -9.81 -12.10 13.56
N THR A 71 -11.11 -12.26 13.66
CA THR A 71 -11.73 -13.37 14.39
C THR A 71 -11.61 -14.74 13.70
N SER A 72 -10.90 -14.81 12.55
CA SER A 72 -10.55 -16.09 11.93
C SER A 72 -9.38 -16.80 12.63
N CYS A 73 -8.61 -16.11 13.46
CA CYS A 73 -7.48 -16.70 14.17
C CYS A 73 -7.92 -17.79 15.15
N ASP A 74 -7.04 -18.76 15.36
CA ASP A 74 -7.27 -19.81 16.34
C ASP A 74 -7.17 -19.24 17.76
N SER A 75 -7.98 -19.75 18.66
CA SER A 75 -7.94 -19.41 20.07
C SER A 75 -6.55 -19.71 20.64
N LEU A 76 -6.01 -18.82 21.48
CA LEU A 76 -4.68 -18.95 22.11
C LEU A 76 -3.49 -18.80 21.14
N THR A 77 -3.69 -18.26 19.94
CA THR A 77 -2.60 -18.06 18.97
C THR A 77 -2.26 -16.57 18.84
N PHE A 78 -1.10 -16.20 19.33
CA PHE A 78 -0.49 -14.90 18.98
C PHE A 78 0.13 -15.00 17.58
N MET A 79 -0.23 -14.10 16.70
CA MET A 79 0.35 -14.04 15.35
C MET A 79 1.13 -12.75 15.18
N MET A 80 2.27 -12.85 14.48
CA MET A 80 3.09 -11.73 14.03
C MET A 80 3.41 -11.95 12.55
N ASP A 81 3.25 -10.92 11.75
CA ASP A 81 3.62 -10.93 10.34
C ASP A 81 4.46 -9.69 10.03
N VAL A 82 5.59 -9.90 9.35
CA VAL A 82 6.49 -8.86 8.90
C VAL A 82 6.87 -9.12 7.46
N ALA A 83 6.87 -8.09 6.65
CA ALA A 83 7.24 -8.20 5.25
C ALA A 83 8.20 -7.09 4.83
N ALA A 84 9.16 -7.47 4.00
CA ALA A 84 10.05 -6.57 3.29
C ALA A 84 9.98 -6.89 1.79
N SER A 85 10.20 -5.89 0.96
CA SER A 85 10.25 -6.04 -0.49
C SER A 85 11.48 -5.39 -1.08
N ALA A 86 11.87 -5.90 -2.24
CA ALA A 86 12.79 -5.24 -3.15
C ALA A 86 12.09 -5.11 -4.50
N SER A 87 12.21 -3.95 -5.12
CA SER A 87 11.62 -3.68 -6.43
C SER A 87 12.67 -3.19 -7.41
N TRP A 88 12.53 -3.60 -8.64
CA TRP A 88 13.32 -3.13 -9.77
C TRP A 88 12.38 -2.61 -10.84
N SER A 89 12.44 -1.30 -11.08
CA SER A 89 11.58 -0.58 -12.02
C SER A 89 12.38 -0.10 -13.21
N ARG A 90 11.80 -0.27 -14.39
CA ARG A 90 12.30 0.28 -15.66
C ARG A 90 11.30 1.32 -16.15
N TYR A 91 11.74 2.56 -16.14
CA TYR A 91 11.01 3.71 -16.69
C TYR A 91 11.49 3.96 -18.12
N SER A 92 10.57 4.08 -19.07
CA SER A 92 10.88 4.42 -20.46
C SER A 92 9.95 5.54 -20.95
N ASP A 93 10.54 6.49 -21.67
CA ASP A 93 9.84 7.56 -22.37
C ASP A 93 10.48 7.80 -23.76
N ALA A 94 10.00 8.79 -24.50
CA ALA A 94 10.54 9.14 -25.81
C ALA A 94 12.01 9.60 -25.78
N ARG A 95 12.58 9.94 -24.60
CA ARG A 95 13.94 10.43 -24.39
C ARG A 95 14.92 9.34 -23.99
N GLY A 96 14.43 8.19 -23.50
CA GLY A 96 15.28 7.08 -23.10
C GLY A 96 14.70 6.17 -22.01
N MET A 97 15.57 5.34 -21.46
CA MET A 97 15.23 4.38 -20.42
C MET A 97 16.08 4.59 -19.15
N ARG A 98 15.48 4.44 -18.00
CA ARG A 98 16.16 4.47 -16.71
C ARG A 98 15.71 3.30 -15.83
N ASN A 99 16.66 2.65 -15.16
CA ASN A 99 16.39 1.60 -14.18
C ASN A 99 16.61 2.14 -12.79
N LYS A 100 15.75 1.77 -11.86
CA LYS A 100 15.84 2.10 -10.44
C LYS A 100 15.54 0.86 -9.59
N ALA A 101 16.23 0.74 -8.47
CA ALA A 101 16.00 -0.31 -7.49
C ALA A 101 15.66 0.34 -6.14
N ASN A 102 14.65 -0.19 -5.46
CA ASN A 102 14.23 0.27 -4.14
C ASN A 102 14.04 -0.94 -3.21
N GLY A 103 14.26 -0.72 -1.91
CA GLY A 103 13.99 -1.72 -0.88
C GLY A 103 13.13 -1.11 0.22
N ASN A 104 12.05 -1.79 0.60
CA ASN A 104 11.07 -1.27 1.55
C ASN A 104 10.69 -2.27 2.62
N LEU A 105 10.43 -1.78 3.83
CA LEU A 105 9.67 -2.51 4.84
C LEU A 105 8.18 -2.28 4.53
N GLU A 106 7.45 -3.37 4.26
CA GLU A 106 6.05 -3.29 3.84
C GLU A 106 5.10 -3.10 5.01
N TYR A 107 5.27 -3.92 6.04
CA TYR A 107 4.47 -3.84 7.25
C TYR A 107 5.08 -4.65 8.39
N LEU A 108 4.65 -4.31 9.59
CA LEU A 108 4.80 -5.11 10.80
C LEU A 108 3.43 -5.15 11.48
N THR A 109 2.86 -6.35 11.63
CA THR A 109 1.51 -6.53 12.18
C THR A 109 1.47 -7.63 13.22
N PHE A 110 0.58 -7.45 14.20
CA PHE A 110 0.33 -8.38 15.28
C PHE A 110 -1.16 -8.66 15.39
N GLN A 111 -1.52 -9.87 15.75
CA GLN A 111 -2.90 -10.24 15.98
C GLN A 111 -3.03 -11.14 17.22
N ILE A 112 -4.00 -10.82 18.05
CA ILE A 112 -4.22 -11.45 19.34
C ILE A 112 -5.71 -11.79 19.47
N PRO A 113 -6.09 -13.07 19.72
CA PRO A 113 -7.45 -13.40 20.14
C PRO A 113 -7.65 -12.93 21.58
N LEU A 114 -8.64 -12.08 21.80
CA LEU A 114 -8.97 -11.55 23.15
C LEU A 114 -9.94 -12.47 23.90
N TRP A 115 -10.93 -12.98 23.19
CA TRP A 115 -11.93 -13.87 23.78
C TRP A 115 -12.29 -15.00 22.82
N LYS A 116 -11.57 -16.12 22.95
CA LYS A 116 -11.75 -17.33 22.12
C LYS A 116 -11.79 -16.95 20.62
N LYS A 117 -12.88 -17.34 19.92
CA LYS A 117 -13.15 -17.01 18.51
C LYS A 117 -14.11 -15.83 18.34
N TRP A 118 -14.51 -15.18 19.45
CA TRP A 118 -15.55 -14.14 19.41
C TRP A 118 -14.97 -12.74 19.24
N VAL A 119 -13.84 -12.45 19.86
CA VAL A 119 -13.21 -11.14 19.82
C VAL A 119 -11.72 -11.30 19.56
N ALA A 120 -11.22 -10.55 18.57
CA ALA A 120 -9.81 -10.48 18.25
C ALA A 120 -9.38 -9.04 17.98
N MET A 121 -8.12 -8.75 18.27
CA MET A 121 -7.48 -7.47 18.05
C MET A 121 -6.29 -7.62 17.12
N SER A 122 -6.05 -6.62 16.28
CA SER A 122 -4.83 -6.49 15.50
C SER A 122 -4.23 -5.10 15.66
N LEU A 123 -2.91 -5.03 15.65
CA LEU A 123 -2.11 -3.81 15.71
C LEU A 123 -1.04 -3.89 14.64
N GLY A 124 -0.66 -2.77 14.06
CA GLY A 124 0.45 -2.79 13.10
C GLY A 124 0.86 -1.42 12.61
N VAL A 125 1.98 -1.40 11.90
CA VAL A 125 2.56 -0.24 11.23
C VAL A 125 2.75 -0.59 9.76
N GLN A 126 2.38 0.32 8.88
CA GLN A 126 2.49 0.15 7.43
C GLN A 126 2.60 1.50 6.72
N PRO A 127 3.20 1.59 5.54
CA PRO A 127 3.19 2.81 4.74
C PRO A 127 1.81 3.01 4.09
N TYR A 128 1.37 4.26 3.99
CA TYR A 128 0.15 4.65 3.27
C TYR A 128 0.47 5.11 1.84
N SER A 129 1.43 6.03 1.70
CA SER A 129 1.87 6.54 0.41
C SER A 129 3.33 6.94 0.43
N SER A 130 3.94 7.05 -0.73
CA SER A 130 5.33 7.45 -0.89
C SER A 130 5.53 8.32 -2.11
N VAL A 131 6.46 9.29 -2.00
CA VAL A 131 6.93 10.16 -3.07
C VAL A 131 8.43 9.94 -3.23
N GLY A 132 8.88 9.79 -4.47
CA GLY A 132 10.30 9.71 -4.78
C GLY A 132 10.50 9.84 -6.29
N TYR A 133 11.06 10.96 -6.72
CA TYR A 133 11.41 11.20 -8.11
C TYR A 133 12.52 12.24 -8.21
N ASP A 134 13.28 12.19 -9.30
CA ASP A 134 14.29 13.15 -9.69
C ASP A 134 14.32 13.22 -11.21
N ILE A 135 13.84 14.35 -11.76
CA ILE A 135 13.63 14.55 -13.18
C ILE A 135 14.25 15.89 -13.57
N SER A 136 15.23 15.88 -14.47
CA SER A 136 15.83 17.09 -15.03
C SER A 136 15.47 17.21 -16.51
N MET A 137 15.15 18.41 -16.92
CA MET A 137 14.77 18.75 -18.29
C MET A 137 15.55 20.01 -18.72
N ASN A 138 16.30 19.88 -19.82
CA ASN A 138 16.99 21.01 -20.44
C ASN A 138 16.11 21.57 -21.56
N ASP A 139 15.98 22.88 -21.59
CA ASP A 139 15.22 23.61 -22.60
C ASP A 139 15.92 24.96 -22.91
N SER A 140 15.43 25.66 -23.94
CA SER A 140 15.98 26.96 -24.34
C SER A 140 14.86 27.92 -24.76
N VAL A 141 14.94 29.16 -24.31
CA VAL A 141 14.00 30.21 -24.68
C VAL A 141 14.80 31.48 -25.04
N GLY A 142 14.59 32.03 -26.23
CA GLY A 142 15.23 33.28 -26.66
C GLY A 142 16.76 33.24 -26.73
N GLY A 143 17.36 32.02 -26.89
CA GLY A 143 18.81 31.85 -26.90
C GLY A 143 19.43 31.57 -25.52
N TYR A 144 18.65 31.61 -24.46
CA TYR A 144 19.07 31.22 -23.10
C TYR A 144 18.80 29.75 -22.84
N HIS A 145 19.82 29.03 -22.35
CA HIS A 145 19.69 27.65 -21.95
C HIS A 145 19.39 27.56 -20.45
N TYR A 146 18.38 26.73 -20.10
CA TYR A 146 18.02 26.53 -18.71
C TYR A 146 17.70 25.05 -18.43
N THR A 147 17.96 24.66 -17.20
CA THR A 147 17.61 23.33 -16.67
C THR A 147 16.52 23.48 -15.63
N THR A 148 15.40 22.80 -15.83
CA THR A 148 14.37 22.64 -14.82
C THR A 148 14.53 21.28 -14.16
N THR A 149 14.78 21.27 -12.84
CA THR A 149 14.85 20.07 -12.03
C THR A 149 13.61 19.95 -11.17
N TYR A 150 12.98 18.80 -11.21
CA TYR A 150 11.88 18.40 -10.35
C TYR A 150 12.34 17.26 -9.48
N SER A 151 12.38 17.44 -8.19
CA SER A 151 12.66 16.38 -7.23
C SER A 151 11.56 16.31 -6.19
N GLY A 152 11.36 15.15 -5.63
CA GLY A 152 10.41 14.98 -4.55
C GLY A 152 10.78 13.76 -3.74
N ASP A 153 10.53 13.87 -2.45
CA ASP A 153 10.75 12.82 -1.49
C ASP A 153 9.74 12.88 -0.35
N GLY A 154 9.66 11.80 0.39
CA GLY A 154 8.83 11.72 1.56
C GLY A 154 7.86 10.53 1.54
N ASN A 155 7.25 10.31 2.68
CA ASN A 155 6.27 9.25 2.86
C ASN A 155 5.21 9.64 3.89
N ILE A 156 4.05 9.01 3.77
CA ILE A 156 3.03 9.00 4.80
C ILE A 156 2.96 7.57 5.32
N SER A 157 3.20 7.40 6.61
CA SER A 157 3.10 6.13 7.32
C SER A 157 1.86 6.11 8.20
N GLU A 158 1.39 4.94 8.56
CA GLU A 158 0.26 4.77 9.46
C GLU A 158 0.51 3.65 10.48
N VAL A 159 0.08 3.90 11.71
CA VAL A 159 -0.11 2.88 12.73
C VAL A 159 -1.59 2.61 12.84
N TYR A 160 -1.97 1.35 12.99
CA TYR A 160 -3.37 1.00 13.18
C TYR A 160 -3.58 0.12 14.41
N GLY A 161 -4.77 0.27 14.98
CA GLY A 161 -5.34 -0.63 15.95
C GLY A 161 -6.74 -1.03 15.53
N GLY A 162 -7.04 -2.32 15.55
CA GLY A 162 -8.30 -2.84 15.09
C GLY A 162 -8.90 -3.88 16.01
N LEU A 163 -10.23 -3.91 16.04
CA LEU A 163 -11.03 -4.89 16.75
C LEU A 163 -12.00 -5.58 15.81
N SER A 164 -12.20 -6.86 16.04
CA SER A 164 -13.18 -7.68 15.32
C SER A 164 -14.01 -8.49 16.30
N ILE A 165 -15.30 -8.61 15.99
CA ILE A 165 -16.27 -9.34 16.79
C ILE A 165 -17.06 -10.28 15.87
N ASN A 166 -17.08 -11.56 16.20
CA ASN A 166 -18.07 -12.49 15.65
C ASN A 166 -19.40 -12.29 16.37
N ILE A 167 -20.41 -11.83 15.65
CA ILE A 167 -21.77 -11.68 16.20
C ILE A 167 -22.43 -13.06 16.28
N CYS A 168 -22.15 -13.90 15.30
CA CYS A 168 -22.61 -15.28 15.25
C CYS A 168 -21.63 -16.15 14.43
N ASN A 169 -21.88 -17.43 14.31
CA ASN A 169 -20.98 -18.39 13.63
C ASN A 169 -20.86 -18.19 12.11
N TRP A 170 -21.57 -17.23 11.54
CA TRP A 170 -21.61 -16.95 10.11
C TRP A 170 -21.43 -15.45 9.78
N PHE A 171 -21.32 -14.57 10.81
CA PHE A 171 -21.19 -13.12 10.60
C PHE A 171 -20.22 -12.47 11.58
N ALA A 172 -19.30 -11.70 11.04
CA ALA A 172 -18.33 -10.90 11.79
C ALA A 172 -18.32 -9.44 11.32
N ILE A 173 -18.07 -8.54 12.27
CA ILE A 173 -17.82 -7.14 12.00
C ILE A 173 -16.48 -6.73 12.63
N GLY A 174 -15.87 -5.69 12.11
CA GLY A 174 -14.65 -5.14 12.68
C GLY A 174 -14.44 -3.70 12.28
N ALA A 175 -13.58 -3.03 13.02
CA ALA A 175 -13.17 -1.67 12.72
C ALA A 175 -11.69 -1.47 13.03
N ASN A 176 -11.01 -0.71 12.19
CA ASN A 176 -9.66 -0.20 12.39
C ASN A 176 -9.68 1.30 12.58
N VAL A 177 -8.87 1.76 13.51
CA VAL A 177 -8.48 3.15 13.67
C VAL A 177 -7.03 3.27 13.19
N TYR A 178 -6.78 4.14 12.22
CA TYR A 178 -5.45 4.43 11.70
C TYR A 178 -5.04 5.84 12.14
N TYR A 179 -3.84 5.98 12.66
CA TYR A 179 -3.20 7.27 12.82
C TYR A 179 -2.11 7.41 11.74
N MET A 180 -2.27 8.42 10.90
CA MET A 180 -1.40 8.71 9.77
C MET A 180 -0.49 9.89 10.12
N TRP A 181 0.79 9.78 9.74
CA TRP A 181 1.75 10.87 9.90
C TRP A 181 2.79 10.81 8.79
N GLY A 182 3.36 11.97 8.45
CA GLY A 182 4.44 12.06 7.49
C GLY A 182 4.48 13.40 6.78
N ASN A 183 5.44 13.53 5.90
CA ASN A 183 5.60 14.69 5.05
C ASN A 183 5.89 14.28 3.62
N LEU A 184 5.41 15.07 2.68
CA LEU A 184 5.73 14.97 1.26
C LEU A 184 6.37 16.31 0.85
N SER A 185 7.60 16.25 0.34
CA SER A 185 8.34 17.40 -0.17
C SER A 185 8.44 17.32 -1.69
N ARG A 186 8.24 18.46 -2.35
CA ARG A 186 8.38 18.61 -3.79
C ARG A 186 9.13 19.89 -4.08
N MET A 187 10.28 19.76 -4.72
CA MET A 187 11.11 20.87 -5.14
C MET A 187 11.04 21.03 -6.66
N ARG A 188 10.94 22.26 -7.09
CA ARG A 188 11.15 22.68 -8.47
C ARG A 188 12.26 23.73 -8.49
N ALA A 189 13.36 23.43 -9.15
CA ALA A 189 14.46 24.33 -9.35
C ALA A 189 14.61 24.69 -10.83
N LEU A 190 14.73 25.99 -11.13
CA LEU A 190 15.04 26.50 -12.44
C LEU A 190 16.45 27.17 -12.38
N SER A 191 17.40 26.64 -13.14
CA SER A 191 18.75 27.14 -13.22
C SER A 191 19.11 27.52 -14.66
N PHE A 192 19.80 28.66 -14.83
CA PHE A 192 20.28 29.14 -16.12
C PHE A 192 21.77 28.83 -16.26
N GLU A 193 22.23 28.55 -17.48
CA GLU A 193 23.65 28.29 -17.74
C GLU A 193 24.45 29.60 -17.85
N GLU A 194 23.77 30.72 -18.11
CA GLU A 194 24.41 32.01 -18.25
C GLU A 194 24.77 32.65 -16.91
N ALA A 195 25.97 33.26 -16.85
CA ALA A 195 26.45 33.93 -15.65
C ALA A 195 25.60 35.16 -15.32
N GLY A 196 25.17 35.27 -14.06
CA GLY A 196 24.44 36.43 -13.53
C GLY A 196 22.95 36.28 -13.39
N MET A 197 22.39 35.09 -13.77
CA MET A 197 21.00 34.76 -13.47
C MET A 197 20.91 33.87 -12.21
N ASN A 198 20.14 34.33 -11.24
CA ASN A 198 19.93 33.58 -10.01
C ASN A 198 18.94 32.40 -10.25
N PRO A 199 19.20 31.22 -9.71
CA PRO A 199 18.24 30.12 -9.79
C PRO A 199 16.99 30.44 -8.97
N THR A 200 15.83 30.03 -9.47
CA THR A 200 14.57 30.06 -8.73
C THR A 200 14.31 28.69 -8.18
N ILE A 201 14.11 28.60 -6.87
CA ILE A 201 13.75 27.34 -6.19
C ILE A 201 12.40 27.54 -5.54
N GLN A 202 11.50 26.62 -5.79
CA GLN A 202 10.19 26.52 -5.17
C GLN A 202 10.08 25.18 -4.45
N ASP A 203 9.91 25.23 -3.13
CA ASP A 203 9.70 24.06 -2.28
C ASP A 203 8.24 24.00 -1.80
N GLU A 204 7.59 22.88 -2.05
CA GLU A 204 6.25 22.59 -1.59
C GLU A 204 6.33 21.46 -0.56
N ILE A 205 5.93 21.73 0.68
CA ILE A 205 5.95 20.75 1.77
C ILE A 205 4.52 20.54 2.27
N LEU A 206 4.05 19.29 2.20
CA LEU A 206 2.78 18.85 2.75
C LEU A 206 3.03 17.99 3.98
N ASN A 207 2.74 18.51 5.17
CA ASN A 207 2.75 17.74 6.40
C ASN A 207 1.36 17.19 6.68
N VAL A 208 1.28 15.91 7.00
CA VAL A 208 0.03 15.20 7.28
C VAL A 208 0.06 14.62 8.68
N SER A 209 -1.01 14.85 9.45
CA SER A 209 -1.26 14.22 10.73
C SER A 209 -2.77 14.04 10.89
N ASN A 210 -3.26 12.80 10.75
CA ASN A 210 -4.70 12.56 10.75
C ASN A 210 -5.08 11.17 11.28
N VAL A 211 -6.36 11.04 11.64
CA VAL A 211 -6.95 9.75 12.04
C VAL A 211 -7.97 9.36 10.98
N ARG A 212 -7.94 8.12 10.50
CA ARG A 212 -8.97 7.56 9.62
C ARG A 212 -9.56 6.28 10.18
N LEU A 213 -10.76 5.95 9.78
CA LEU A 213 -11.52 4.80 10.24
C LEU A 213 -11.90 3.91 9.07
N ARG A 214 -11.65 2.61 9.20
CA ARG A 214 -12.11 1.58 8.26
C ARG A 214 -13.02 0.60 8.98
N TYR A 215 -14.17 0.36 8.42
CA TYR A 215 -15.14 -0.63 8.88
C TYR A 215 -15.11 -1.83 7.95
N GLY A 216 -15.31 -3.01 8.52
CA GLY A 216 -15.40 -4.26 7.76
C GLY A 216 -16.51 -5.14 8.26
N ALA A 217 -17.10 -5.89 7.35
CA ALA A 217 -18.08 -6.93 7.63
C ALA A 217 -17.78 -8.16 6.79
N GLN A 218 -17.99 -9.33 7.36
CA GLN A 218 -17.87 -10.61 6.64
C GLN A 218 -19.01 -11.55 6.97
N LEU A 219 -19.59 -12.14 5.93
CA LEU A 219 -20.49 -13.29 5.99
C LEU A 219 -19.70 -14.53 5.57
N PHE A 220 -19.72 -15.57 6.36
CA PHE A 220 -18.99 -16.80 6.06
C PHE A 220 -19.77 -18.04 6.48
N HIS A 221 -19.67 -19.06 5.66
CA HIS A 221 -20.32 -20.33 5.94
C HIS A 221 -19.45 -21.48 5.45
N THR A 222 -19.39 -22.55 6.25
CA THR A 222 -18.66 -23.76 5.91
C THR A 222 -19.61 -24.95 6.00
N TRP A 223 -19.66 -25.75 4.94
CA TRP A 223 -20.44 -26.96 4.87
C TRP A 223 -19.56 -28.08 4.27
N ALA A 224 -19.45 -29.19 4.99
CA ALA A 224 -18.52 -30.27 4.64
C ALA A 224 -17.10 -29.74 4.31
N ASP A 225 -16.64 -29.92 3.09
CA ASP A 225 -15.33 -29.49 2.61
C ASP A 225 -15.35 -28.11 1.92
N HIS A 226 -16.48 -27.42 1.90
CA HIS A 226 -16.68 -26.18 1.20
C HIS A 226 -16.79 -25.01 2.18
N SER A 227 -16.14 -23.91 1.87
CA SER A 227 -16.27 -22.66 2.63
C SER A 227 -16.43 -21.48 1.67
N VAL A 228 -17.40 -20.61 1.96
CA VAL A 228 -17.62 -19.35 1.23
C VAL A 228 -17.50 -18.20 2.21
N THR A 229 -16.84 -17.12 1.79
CA THR A 229 -16.80 -15.87 2.52
C THR A 229 -17.14 -14.71 1.59
N LEU A 230 -18.03 -13.84 2.03
CA LEU A 230 -18.35 -12.57 1.40
C LEU A 230 -17.90 -11.46 2.35
N GLY A 231 -17.16 -10.49 1.85
CA GLY A 231 -16.64 -9.38 2.63
C GLY A 231 -17.07 -8.03 2.07
N ALA A 232 -17.21 -7.05 2.95
CA ALA A 232 -17.41 -5.66 2.59
C ALA A 232 -16.55 -4.77 3.49
N ILE A 233 -16.05 -3.65 2.92
CA ILE A 233 -15.32 -2.63 3.65
C ILE A 233 -15.89 -1.25 3.32
N PHE A 234 -15.75 -0.32 4.28
CA PHE A 234 -16.17 1.05 4.12
C PHE A 234 -15.27 2.01 4.90
N GLU A 235 -14.90 3.13 4.26
CA GLU A 235 -14.22 4.26 4.89
C GLU A 235 -14.95 5.56 4.56
N ASN A 236 -15.12 6.40 5.56
CA ASN A 236 -15.72 7.71 5.36
C ASN A 236 -14.73 8.67 4.70
N LYS A 237 -15.26 9.55 3.86
CA LYS A 237 -14.55 10.75 3.43
C LYS A 237 -14.14 11.58 4.65
N MET A 238 -12.91 12.07 4.70
CA MET A 238 -12.39 12.77 5.86
C MET A 238 -11.46 13.92 5.45
N LYS A 239 -11.61 15.08 6.10
CA LYS A 239 -10.67 16.19 5.94
C LYS A 239 -9.31 15.82 6.51
N LEU A 240 -8.27 16.09 5.75
CA LEU A 240 -6.89 15.95 6.19
C LEU A 240 -6.50 17.16 7.04
N ASN A 241 -6.02 16.90 8.26
CA ASN A 241 -5.30 17.91 9.01
C ASN A 241 -3.90 18.01 8.41
N SER A 242 -3.73 18.93 7.47
CA SER A 242 -2.49 19.11 6.73
C SER A 242 -2.02 20.55 6.80
N THR A 243 -0.70 20.72 6.83
CA THR A 243 -0.04 22.02 6.69
C THR A 243 0.69 22.03 5.35
N HIS A 244 0.26 22.89 4.45
CA HIS A 244 0.87 23.06 3.13
C HIS A 244 1.67 24.36 3.12
N VAL A 245 2.96 24.27 2.85
CA VAL A 245 3.90 25.41 2.82
C VAL A 245 4.54 25.44 1.46
N VAL A 246 4.54 26.62 0.82
CA VAL A 246 5.29 26.87 -0.40
C VAL A 246 6.33 27.96 -0.08
N LEU A 247 7.61 27.64 -0.29
CA LEU A 247 8.74 28.54 -0.11
C LEU A 247 9.32 28.89 -1.47
N GLU A 248 9.52 30.18 -1.73
CA GLU A 248 10.13 30.66 -2.96
C GLU A 248 11.38 31.49 -2.62
N THR A 249 12.53 31.09 -3.18
CA THR A 249 13.85 31.64 -2.78
C THR A 249 14.10 33.09 -3.25
N GLN A 250 13.40 33.58 -4.30
CA GLN A 250 13.62 34.94 -4.82
C GLN A 250 12.92 36.03 -4.01
N THR A 251 11.88 35.73 -3.27
CA THR A 251 11.07 36.73 -2.56
C THR A 251 11.19 36.66 -1.05
N GLU A 252 11.85 35.66 -0.48
CA GLU A 252 11.78 35.33 0.96
C GLU A 252 10.32 35.20 1.48
N ASP A 253 9.35 35.22 0.57
CA ASP A 253 7.95 35.18 0.90
C ASP A 253 7.51 33.74 1.16
N THR A 254 7.10 33.50 2.38
CA THR A 254 6.34 32.29 2.72
C THR A 254 4.90 32.51 2.29
N ILE A 255 4.48 31.88 1.20
CA ILE A 255 3.08 31.93 0.77
C ILE A 255 2.22 31.27 1.85
N PRO A 256 1.21 31.98 2.37
CA PRO A 256 0.46 31.48 3.51
C PRO A 256 -0.30 30.20 3.21
N ILE A 257 -0.18 29.33 4.13
CA ILE A 257 -0.66 27.96 4.26
C ILE A 257 -2.17 27.90 4.08
N GLN A 258 -2.65 27.16 3.11
CA GLN A 258 -4.02 26.69 3.08
C GLN A 258 -4.16 25.48 4.04
N LYS A 259 -4.66 25.71 5.26
CA LYS A 259 -4.80 24.66 6.28
C LYS A 259 -5.86 23.60 5.97
N GLU A 260 -6.76 23.83 5.02
CA GLU A 260 -7.98 23.02 4.86
C GLU A 260 -8.24 22.58 3.40
N GLY A 261 -7.21 22.34 2.61
CA GLY A 261 -7.39 22.06 1.18
C GLY A 261 -7.39 20.59 0.77
N TRP A 262 -7.27 19.63 1.71
CA TRP A 262 -7.06 18.22 1.39
C TRP A 262 -8.04 17.32 2.10
N GLU A 263 -8.58 16.30 1.41
CA GLU A 263 -9.48 15.30 1.96
C GLU A 263 -9.08 13.90 1.51
N LEU A 264 -9.16 12.93 2.42
CA LEU A 264 -9.13 11.53 2.06
C LEU A 264 -10.46 11.14 1.40
N PRO A 265 -10.45 10.34 0.32
CA PRO A 265 -11.66 9.93 -0.36
C PRO A 265 -12.49 8.97 0.48
N MET A 266 -13.77 8.86 0.17
CA MET A 266 -14.59 7.74 0.59
C MET A 266 -14.12 6.47 -0.14
N VAL A 267 -13.99 5.37 0.60
CA VAL A 267 -13.61 4.06 0.06
C VAL A 267 -14.69 3.05 0.39
N TYR A 268 -15.06 2.24 -0.58
CA TYR A 268 -15.89 1.05 -0.35
C TYR A 268 -15.39 -0.10 -1.22
N GLY A 269 -15.52 -1.29 -0.69
CA GLY A 269 -15.09 -2.47 -1.40
C GLY A 269 -15.91 -3.69 -1.03
N VAL A 270 -15.98 -4.63 -1.94
CA VAL A 270 -16.62 -5.93 -1.76
C VAL A 270 -15.69 -7.03 -2.25
N GLY A 271 -15.78 -8.18 -1.62
CA GLY A 271 -14.97 -9.32 -2.00
C GLY A 271 -15.66 -10.64 -1.70
N ALA A 272 -15.25 -11.66 -2.42
CA ALA A 272 -15.75 -13.00 -2.25
C ALA A 272 -14.61 -14.00 -2.31
N SER A 273 -14.69 -15.06 -1.51
CA SER A 273 -13.80 -16.20 -1.64
C SER A 273 -14.55 -17.50 -1.49
N TYR A 274 -14.05 -18.50 -2.19
CA TYR A 274 -14.50 -19.88 -2.11
C TYR A 274 -13.30 -20.78 -1.85
N SER A 275 -13.42 -21.66 -0.87
CA SER A 275 -12.39 -22.64 -0.53
C SER A 275 -12.97 -24.05 -0.54
N TRP A 276 -12.24 -24.97 -1.16
CA TRP A 276 -12.58 -26.39 -1.22
C TRP A 276 -11.53 -27.22 -0.51
N ALA A 277 -11.98 -28.00 0.48
CA ALA A 277 -11.20 -28.98 1.25
C ALA A 277 -9.87 -28.38 1.83
N ASN A 278 -9.80 -27.07 2.06
CA ASN A 278 -8.57 -26.34 2.39
C ASN A 278 -7.40 -26.63 1.40
N ARG A 279 -7.71 -27.05 0.18
CA ARG A 279 -6.74 -27.32 -0.90
C ARG A 279 -6.74 -26.25 -1.95
N LEU A 280 -7.90 -25.80 -2.38
CA LEU A 280 -8.06 -24.77 -3.40
C LEU A 280 -8.85 -23.60 -2.80
N THR A 281 -8.31 -22.42 -2.88
CA THR A 281 -9.02 -21.19 -2.51
C THR A 281 -8.96 -20.23 -3.69
N ILE A 282 -10.12 -19.71 -4.09
CA ILE A 282 -10.26 -18.70 -5.14
C ILE A 282 -10.83 -17.44 -4.48
N GLY A 283 -10.26 -16.28 -4.78
CA GLY A 283 -10.72 -15.00 -4.26
C GLY A 283 -10.88 -13.96 -5.36
N PHE A 284 -11.84 -13.07 -5.15
CA PHE A 284 -12.10 -11.92 -6.01
C PHE A 284 -12.50 -10.72 -5.15
N ASP A 285 -11.90 -9.54 -5.43
CA ASP A 285 -12.20 -8.28 -4.75
C ASP A 285 -12.41 -7.16 -5.77
N TYR A 286 -13.30 -6.25 -5.41
CA TYR A 286 -13.47 -4.94 -6.03
C TYR A 286 -13.40 -3.85 -4.96
N GLU A 287 -12.61 -2.83 -5.20
CA GLU A 287 -12.47 -1.65 -4.34
C GLU A 287 -12.63 -0.38 -5.17
N HIS A 288 -13.36 0.58 -4.63
CA HIS A 288 -13.57 1.90 -5.22
C HIS A 288 -13.19 2.99 -4.24
N GLN A 289 -12.37 3.94 -4.71
CA GLN A 289 -11.98 5.14 -3.97
C GLN A 289 -12.46 6.38 -4.73
N ALA A 290 -13.33 7.16 -4.10
CA ALA A 290 -13.98 8.33 -4.72
C ALA A 290 -13.09 9.58 -4.72
N MET A 291 -11.89 9.48 -5.34
CA MET A 291 -10.89 10.56 -5.39
C MET A 291 -11.39 11.82 -6.10
N ALA A 292 -12.21 11.66 -7.14
CA ALA A 292 -12.75 12.78 -7.92
C ALA A 292 -13.64 13.73 -7.08
N SER A 293 -14.24 13.23 -5.99
CA SER A 293 -15.11 13.99 -5.10
C SER A 293 -14.40 14.54 -3.86
N ALA A 294 -13.18 14.09 -3.57
CA ALA A 294 -12.38 14.58 -2.45
C ALA A 294 -11.77 15.94 -2.76
N LEU A 295 -11.56 16.78 -1.76
CA LEU A 295 -10.85 18.03 -1.94
C LEU A 295 -9.36 17.79 -2.11
N TYR A 296 -8.78 18.44 -3.10
CA TYR A 296 -7.36 18.45 -3.38
C TYR A 296 -6.93 19.90 -3.64
N ASN A 297 -6.02 20.41 -2.82
CA ASN A 297 -5.52 21.80 -2.90
C ASN A 297 -6.68 22.85 -2.95
N GLY A 298 -7.66 22.69 -2.05
CA GLY A 298 -8.78 23.63 -1.89
C GLY A 298 -9.90 23.52 -2.93
N GLN A 299 -9.79 22.63 -3.91
CA GLN A 299 -10.79 22.41 -4.96
C GLN A 299 -11.23 20.95 -5.02
N ILE A 300 -12.37 20.70 -5.64
CA ILE A 300 -12.83 19.34 -5.89
C ILE A 300 -11.82 18.61 -6.79
N GLY A 301 -11.45 17.38 -6.43
CA GLY A 301 -10.40 16.60 -7.08
C GLY A 301 -10.56 16.47 -8.59
N SER A 302 -11.78 16.33 -9.10
CA SER A 302 -12.05 16.26 -10.54
C SER A 302 -11.65 17.54 -11.30
N LEU A 303 -11.71 18.72 -10.69
CA LEU A 303 -11.24 19.97 -11.27
C LEU A 303 -9.72 20.08 -11.27
N ASN A 304 -9.05 19.38 -10.36
CA ASN A 304 -7.59 19.30 -10.25
C ASN A 304 -7.01 18.04 -10.91
N GLY A 305 -7.76 17.41 -11.82
CA GLY A 305 -7.28 16.27 -12.59
C GLY A 305 -7.25 14.94 -11.82
N LEU A 306 -7.99 14.81 -10.71
CA LEU A 306 -8.19 13.53 -10.04
C LEU A 306 -9.40 12.81 -10.63
N GLN A 307 -9.32 11.50 -10.72
CA GLN A 307 -10.41 10.60 -11.10
C GLN A 307 -10.58 9.49 -10.06
N ASN A 308 -11.72 8.84 -10.06
CA ASN A 308 -11.96 7.73 -9.17
C ASN A 308 -10.98 6.59 -9.44
N HIS A 309 -10.51 5.97 -8.37
CA HIS A 309 -9.61 4.83 -8.42
C HIS A 309 -10.42 3.55 -8.20
N ASN A 310 -10.43 2.68 -9.21
CA ASN A 310 -11.05 1.36 -9.14
C ASN A 310 -9.97 0.29 -9.16
N ARG A 311 -10.12 -0.71 -8.30
CA ARG A 311 -9.21 -1.85 -8.21
C ARG A 311 -9.99 -3.15 -8.31
N PHE A 312 -9.57 -4.01 -9.21
CA PHE A 312 -10.07 -5.38 -9.37
C PHE A 312 -8.92 -6.33 -9.10
N ALA A 313 -9.13 -7.30 -8.22
CA ALA A 313 -8.14 -8.30 -7.88
C ALA A 313 -8.76 -9.69 -7.95
N ALA A 314 -8.02 -10.66 -8.47
CA ALA A 314 -8.42 -12.05 -8.51
C ALA A 314 -7.21 -12.95 -8.27
N GLY A 315 -7.41 -14.03 -7.52
CA GLY A 315 -6.32 -14.94 -7.22
C GLY A 315 -6.76 -16.32 -6.80
N VAL A 316 -5.80 -17.22 -6.87
CA VAL A 316 -5.97 -18.64 -6.56
C VAL A 316 -4.83 -19.08 -5.65
N GLU A 317 -5.16 -19.81 -4.60
CA GLU A 317 -4.21 -20.53 -3.74
C GLU A 317 -4.49 -22.05 -3.87
N TYR A 318 -3.43 -22.81 -4.07
CA TYR A 318 -3.50 -24.27 -4.12
C TYR A 318 -2.51 -24.90 -3.14
N ARG A 319 -2.98 -25.89 -2.39
CA ARG A 319 -2.19 -26.75 -1.50
C ARG A 319 -2.61 -28.20 -1.67
N HIS A 320 -1.68 -29.05 -2.09
CA HIS A 320 -2.00 -30.44 -2.40
C HIS A 320 -2.52 -31.22 -1.16
N ASN A 321 -1.76 -31.18 -0.07
CA ASN A 321 -2.15 -31.83 1.18
C ASN A 321 -1.49 -31.16 2.39
N ALA A 322 -2.29 -30.61 3.31
CA ALA A 322 -1.77 -29.95 4.52
C ALA A 322 -0.96 -30.89 5.42
N ASN A 323 -1.29 -32.17 5.46
CA ASN A 323 -0.67 -33.19 6.29
C ASN A 323 0.19 -34.17 5.47
N GLY A 324 0.58 -33.76 4.24
CA GLY A 324 1.39 -34.58 3.34
C GLY A 324 2.75 -34.93 3.92
N ARG A 325 3.26 -36.13 3.59
CA ARG A 325 4.60 -36.57 4.03
C ARG A 325 5.72 -35.81 3.33
N LYS A 326 5.55 -35.49 2.04
CA LYS A 326 6.50 -34.72 1.27
C LYS A 326 6.31 -33.23 1.55
N TYR A 327 7.42 -32.50 1.67
CA TYR A 327 7.39 -31.07 1.96
C TYR A 327 6.60 -30.27 0.89
N VAL A 328 6.81 -30.61 -0.38
CA VAL A 328 6.15 -29.96 -1.53
C VAL A 328 4.62 -30.08 -1.48
N GLU A 329 4.08 -31.18 -0.92
CA GLU A 329 2.64 -31.38 -0.76
C GLU A 329 2.00 -30.37 0.20
N ARG A 330 2.78 -29.86 1.17
CA ARG A 330 2.36 -28.90 2.20
C ARG A 330 2.53 -27.45 1.78
N MET A 331 3.32 -27.18 0.74
CA MET A 331 3.56 -25.83 0.23
C MET A 331 2.26 -25.22 -0.33
N LEU A 332 2.14 -23.90 -0.19
CA LEU A 332 1.01 -23.13 -0.73
C LEU A 332 1.48 -22.43 -2.01
N TRP A 333 0.84 -22.78 -3.12
CA TRP A 333 1.10 -22.18 -4.43
C TRP A 333 0.03 -21.14 -4.71
N ARG A 334 0.45 -19.95 -5.12
CA ARG A 334 -0.44 -18.82 -5.33
C ARG A 334 -0.16 -18.16 -6.66
N VAL A 335 -1.24 -17.72 -7.30
CA VAL A 335 -1.20 -16.92 -8.52
C VAL A 335 -2.32 -15.90 -8.46
N GLY A 336 -2.09 -14.71 -9.00
CA GLY A 336 -3.10 -13.68 -9.02
C GLY A 336 -2.84 -12.62 -10.07
N VAL A 337 -3.89 -11.86 -10.32
CA VAL A 337 -3.88 -10.71 -11.22
C VAL A 337 -4.62 -9.55 -10.57
N ASN A 338 -4.20 -8.34 -10.94
CA ASN A 338 -4.75 -7.11 -10.39
C ASN A 338 -4.79 -6.07 -11.51
N VAL A 339 -5.88 -5.34 -11.59
CA VAL A 339 -6.06 -4.22 -12.52
C VAL A 339 -6.57 -3.03 -11.72
N GLN A 340 -5.85 -1.91 -11.83
CA GLN A 340 -6.20 -0.68 -11.12
C GLN A 340 -6.25 0.49 -12.09
N ASP A 341 -7.23 1.37 -11.93
CA ASP A 341 -7.24 2.67 -12.57
C ASP A 341 -6.31 3.63 -11.81
N GLU A 342 -5.54 4.44 -12.51
CA GLU A 342 -4.80 5.52 -11.85
C GLU A 342 -5.75 6.61 -11.40
N TYR A 343 -5.51 7.18 -10.22
CA TYR A 343 -6.34 8.25 -9.67
C TYR A 343 -6.07 9.62 -10.30
N LEU A 344 -5.03 9.74 -11.16
CA LEU A 344 -4.70 10.95 -11.93
C LEU A 344 -5.24 10.85 -13.34
N ALA A 345 -6.22 11.68 -13.68
CA ALA A 345 -6.84 11.71 -15.01
C ALA A 345 -5.86 12.13 -16.12
N SER A 346 -4.91 13.03 -15.80
CA SER A 346 -3.87 13.49 -16.74
C SER A 346 -2.94 12.39 -17.20
N ILE A 347 -2.72 11.39 -16.34
CA ILE A 347 -1.89 10.23 -16.67
C ILE A 347 -2.69 9.26 -17.54
N GLY A 348 -3.99 9.06 -17.27
CA GLY A 348 -4.90 8.20 -18.02
C GLY A 348 -4.38 6.77 -18.15
N ALA A 349 -3.55 6.35 -17.22
CA ALA A 349 -2.90 5.06 -17.18
C ALA A 349 -3.78 4.01 -16.48
N LYS A 350 -3.50 2.75 -16.80
CA LYS A 350 -3.94 1.61 -16.00
C LYS A 350 -2.71 0.90 -15.46
N ARG A 351 -2.80 0.46 -14.23
CA ARG A 351 -1.80 -0.43 -13.63
C ARG A 351 -2.32 -1.86 -13.71
N VAL A 352 -1.57 -2.72 -14.37
CA VAL A 352 -1.89 -4.15 -14.48
C VAL A 352 -0.74 -4.91 -13.83
N SER A 353 -1.06 -5.76 -12.86
CA SER A 353 -0.09 -6.57 -12.15
C SER A 353 -0.45 -8.04 -12.25
N ALA A 354 0.57 -8.88 -12.40
CA ALA A 354 0.47 -10.33 -12.28
C ALA A 354 1.43 -10.80 -11.19
N SER A 355 0.97 -11.68 -10.33
CA SER A 355 1.74 -12.15 -9.19
C SER A 355 1.75 -13.67 -9.09
N VAL A 356 2.87 -14.21 -8.64
CA VAL A 356 3.03 -15.59 -8.25
C VAL A 356 3.73 -15.67 -6.91
N GLY A 357 3.40 -16.68 -6.11
CA GLY A 357 4.07 -16.83 -4.82
C GLY A 357 3.96 -18.21 -4.24
N ILE A 358 4.82 -18.47 -3.28
CA ILE A 358 4.94 -19.74 -2.59
C ILE A 358 4.95 -19.49 -1.09
N GLY A 359 4.11 -20.24 -0.35
CA GLY A 359 4.15 -20.29 1.10
C GLY A 359 4.89 -21.55 1.56
N PHE A 360 5.94 -21.36 2.35
CA PHE A 360 6.79 -22.41 2.92
C PHE A 360 6.40 -22.64 4.39
N PRO A 361 5.57 -23.65 4.71
CA PRO A 361 5.23 -23.94 6.09
C PRO A 361 6.47 -24.50 6.82
N LEU A 362 6.85 -23.88 7.92
CA LEU A 362 7.95 -24.37 8.75
C LEU A 362 7.49 -25.49 9.67
N HIS A 363 8.45 -26.22 10.25
CA HIS A 363 8.17 -27.34 11.16
C HIS A 363 7.51 -26.89 12.46
N THR A 364 7.69 -25.64 12.84
CA THR A 364 7.01 -25.00 13.97
C THR A 364 5.55 -24.74 13.61
N ILE A 365 4.63 -25.15 14.48
CA ILE A 365 3.20 -25.06 14.26
C ILE A 365 2.79 -23.62 13.93
N GLY A 366 2.26 -23.41 12.73
CA GLY A 366 1.64 -22.15 12.33
C GLY A 366 2.53 -21.15 11.59
N THR A 367 3.87 -21.30 11.60
CA THR A 367 4.77 -20.37 10.91
C THR A 367 4.87 -20.68 9.42
N ILE A 368 4.69 -19.64 8.58
CA ILE A 368 4.80 -19.75 7.12
C ILE A 368 5.71 -18.62 6.63
N ILE A 369 6.72 -18.95 5.82
CA ILE A 369 7.47 -17.96 5.05
C ILE A 369 6.78 -17.80 3.70
N ASN A 370 6.29 -16.61 3.41
CA ASN A 370 5.66 -16.28 2.14
C ASN A 370 6.64 -15.53 1.25
N THR A 371 6.81 -15.99 0.01
CA THR A 371 7.56 -15.29 -1.03
C THR A 371 6.63 -14.97 -2.17
N THR A 372 6.75 -13.76 -2.72
CA THR A 372 5.93 -13.29 -3.83
C THR A 372 6.81 -12.60 -4.86
N ILE A 373 6.56 -12.87 -6.11
CA ILE A 373 7.10 -12.13 -7.26
C ILE A 373 5.90 -11.48 -7.95
N GLU A 374 5.94 -10.18 -8.10
CA GLU A 374 4.91 -9.40 -8.75
C GLU A 374 5.53 -8.60 -9.90
N TYR A 375 4.98 -8.77 -11.09
CA TYR A 375 5.29 -7.94 -12.25
C TYR A 375 4.16 -6.94 -12.45
N THR A 376 4.51 -5.66 -12.56
CA THR A 376 3.55 -4.57 -12.75
C THR A 376 3.91 -3.80 -14.01
N HIS A 377 2.93 -3.59 -14.88
CA HIS A 377 2.99 -2.70 -16.02
C HIS A 377 2.07 -1.50 -15.80
N ARG A 378 2.60 -0.29 -15.98
CA ARG A 378 1.89 0.98 -15.87
C ARG A 378 2.30 1.86 -17.03
N GLY A 379 1.36 2.21 -17.89
CA GLY A 379 1.61 3.07 -19.04
C GLY A 379 0.69 4.29 -19.03
N ASN A 380 1.17 5.44 -19.54
CA ASN A 380 0.35 6.63 -19.68
C ASN A 380 0.13 7.01 -21.14
N ARG A 381 -0.85 7.90 -21.40
CA ARG A 381 -1.14 8.42 -22.73
C ARG A 381 -0.03 9.28 -23.31
N ALA A 382 0.87 9.79 -22.48
CA ALA A 382 2.02 10.62 -22.88
C ALA A 382 3.28 9.78 -23.23
N GLY A 383 3.18 8.45 -23.23
CA GLY A 383 4.27 7.54 -23.61
C GLY A 383 5.28 7.26 -22.49
N LEU A 384 4.98 7.61 -21.23
CA LEU A 384 5.77 7.16 -20.10
C LEU A 384 5.28 5.78 -19.65
N GLU A 385 6.18 4.82 -19.65
CA GLU A 385 5.93 3.44 -19.21
C GLU A 385 6.77 3.09 -18.00
N ASP A 386 6.18 2.37 -17.06
CA ASP A 386 6.83 1.74 -15.91
C ASP A 386 6.60 0.24 -15.95
N ASN A 387 7.68 -0.51 -16.00
CA ASN A 387 7.67 -1.96 -15.91
C ASN A 387 8.47 -2.32 -14.66
N SER A 388 7.79 -2.75 -13.61
CA SER A 388 8.40 -3.06 -12.33
C SER A 388 8.26 -4.53 -11.96
N LEU A 389 9.34 -5.07 -11.39
CA LEU A 389 9.40 -6.37 -10.75
C LEU A 389 9.65 -6.15 -9.27
N ARG A 390 8.81 -6.75 -8.43
CA ARG A 390 8.90 -6.67 -6.97
C ARG A 390 8.99 -8.06 -6.36
#